data_26ece119eeb7f79c74019451c1fea341
#
_entry.id   26ece119eeb7f79c74019451c1fea341
#
_cell.length_a   1.000
_cell.length_b   1.000
_cell.length_c   1.000
_cell.angle_alpha   90.00
_cell.angle_beta   90.00
_cell.angle_gamma   90.00
#
_symmetry.space_group_name_H-M   'P 1'
#
loop_
_entity.id
_entity.type
_entity.pdbx_description
1 polymer ?
#
loop_
_entity_poly.entity_id
_entity_poly.type
_entity_poly.pdbx_seq_one_letter_code
_entity_poly.pdbx_strand_id
1 'polypeptide(L)'
;LKSNSIFRAFEALSVYRQRGMVEQDFNQLKIGSIVRLRVGAVSVQGKLLVSTIGTALRMMMLNSAKQMEDRKAKLVIPGNSMDRLLAELTLVRAHKRNNANAWIRNSIPASRRRCFELLQLSEPPRRFEM
;
A
#
# COMPACT_ATOMS: atom_id res chain seq x y z
N LEU A 1 -19.15 -12.07 -22.79
CA LEU A 1 -19.22 -10.83 -21.99
C LEU A 1 -20.22 -9.90 -22.68
N LYS A 2 -21.35 -9.59 -22.05
CA LYS A 2 -22.25 -8.52 -22.49
C LYS A 2 -21.90 -7.27 -21.67
N SER A 3 -21.58 -6.17 -22.34
CA SER A 3 -21.36 -4.86 -21.72
C SER A 3 -22.38 -3.89 -22.29
N ASN A 4 -23.00 -3.08 -21.44
CA ASN A 4 -23.88 -1.97 -21.80
C ASN A 4 -23.14 -0.63 -21.86
N SER A 5 -21.81 -0.63 -21.76
CA SER A 5 -20.96 0.54 -21.88
C SER A 5 -20.28 0.60 -23.25
N ILE A 6 -19.94 1.81 -23.69
CA ILE A 6 -19.37 2.14 -25.01
C ILE A 6 -17.86 1.77 -25.12
N PHE A 7 -17.35 0.93 -24.22
CA PHE A 7 -15.95 0.51 -24.24
C PHE A 7 -15.66 -0.42 -25.41
N ARG A 8 -14.50 -0.23 -26.05
CA ARG A 8 -13.97 -1.22 -27.00
C ARG A 8 -13.73 -2.55 -26.27
N ALA A 9 -13.87 -3.68 -26.97
CA ALA A 9 -13.80 -5.02 -26.37
C ALA A 9 -12.53 -5.24 -25.52
N PHE A 10 -11.39 -4.72 -25.94
CA PHE A 10 -10.13 -4.83 -25.19
C PHE A 10 -10.09 -3.97 -23.93
N GLU A 11 -10.71 -2.78 -23.95
CA GLU A 11 -10.84 -1.92 -22.77
C GLU A 11 -11.77 -2.56 -21.76
N ALA A 12 -12.91 -3.08 -22.18
CA ALA A 12 -13.84 -3.83 -21.34
C ALA A 12 -13.15 -5.05 -20.70
N LEU A 13 -12.29 -5.75 -21.45
CA LEU A 13 -11.52 -6.88 -20.93
C LEU A 13 -10.47 -6.45 -19.90
N SER A 14 -9.80 -5.32 -20.11
CA SER A 14 -8.82 -4.79 -19.16
C SER A 14 -9.48 -4.38 -17.84
N VAL A 15 -10.62 -3.70 -17.90
CA VAL A 15 -11.42 -3.34 -16.71
C VAL A 15 -11.91 -4.60 -16.00
N TYR A 16 -12.37 -5.62 -16.73
CA TYR A 16 -12.81 -6.88 -16.13
C TYR A 16 -11.68 -7.64 -15.44
N ARG A 17 -10.46 -7.61 -15.97
CA ARG A 17 -9.28 -8.21 -15.32
C ARG A 17 -8.90 -7.53 -14.01
N GLN A 18 -9.24 -6.26 -13.84
CA GLN A 18 -9.03 -5.54 -12.56
C GLN A 18 -9.95 -6.03 -11.45
N ARG A 19 -11.04 -6.76 -11.78
CA ARG A 19 -11.94 -7.39 -10.80
C ARG A 19 -11.20 -8.31 -9.84
N GLY A 20 -10.22 -9.07 -10.33
CA GLY A 20 -9.43 -9.97 -9.49
C GLY A 20 -8.66 -9.25 -8.37
N MET A 21 -8.23 -8.00 -8.60
CA MET A 21 -7.60 -7.18 -7.56
C MET A 21 -8.62 -6.76 -6.49
N VAL A 22 -9.81 -6.35 -6.90
CA VAL A 22 -10.90 -5.99 -5.99
C VAL A 22 -11.30 -7.19 -5.13
N GLU A 23 -11.40 -8.38 -5.71
CA GLU A 23 -11.71 -9.61 -4.97
C GLU A 23 -10.62 -9.98 -3.96
N GLN A 24 -9.34 -9.81 -4.32
CA GLN A 24 -8.23 -10.00 -3.38
C GLN A 24 -8.28 -9.03 -2.20
N ASP A 25 -8.60 -7.76 -2.46
CA ASP A 25 -8.70 -6.75 -1.43
C ASP A 25 -9.90 -6.99 -0.51
N PHE A 26 -11.04 -7.43 -1.05
CA PHE A 26 -12.18 -7.88 -0.23
C PHE A 26 -11.83 -9.10 0.63
N ASN A 27 -11.04 -10.03 0.12
CA ASN A 27 -10.56 -11.15 0.91
C ASN A 27 -9.62 -10.71 2.04
N GLN A 28 -8.74 -9.75 1.81
CA GLN A 28 -7.91 -9.17 2.86
C GLN A 28 -8.72 -8.42 3.91
N LEU A 29 -9.77 -7.70 3.52
CA LEU A 29 -10.74 -7.10 4.45
C LEU A 29 -11.41 -8.15 5.34
N LYS A 30 -11.81 -9.29 4.79
CA LYS A 30 -12.41 -10.39 5.55
C LYS A 30 -11.44 -11.01 6.56
N ILE A 31 -10.20 -11.24 6.17
CA ILE A 31 -9.19 -11.91 7.00
C ILE A 31 -8.70 -11.01 8.14
N GLY A 32 -8.53 -9.70 7.89
CA GLY A 32 -7.89 -8.80 8.85
C GLY A 32 -8.81 -8.19 9.90
N SER A 33 -10.06 -7.89 9.58
CA SER A 33 -10.88 -7.00 10.41
C SER A 33 -12.24 -7.52 10.83
N ILE A 34 -12.88 -8.39 10.07
CA ILE A 34 -14.28 -8.76 10.31
C ILE A 34 -14.42 -9.92 11.29
N VAL A 35 -13.42 -10.78 11.40
CA VAL A 35 -13.49 -12.04 12.18
C VAL A 35 -13.52 -11.84 13.70
N ARG A 36 -13.24 -10.65 14.23
CA ARG A 36 -13.22 -10.38 15.69
C ARG A 36 -14.29 -9.40 16.17
N LEU A 37 -15.46 -9.40 15.56
CA LEU A 37 -16.54 -8.47 15.92
C LEU A 37 -17.42 -9.05 17.06
N ARG A 38 -16.95 -8.94 18.29
CA ARG A 38 -17.80 -9.05 19.49
C ARG A 38 -18.24 -7.68 20.05
N VAL A 39 -18.44 -6.68 19.21
CA VAL A 39 -18.69 -5.29 19.67
C VAL A 39 -19.87 -4.71 18.89
N GLY A 40 -20.67 -3.85 19.56
CA GLY A 40 -21.94 -3.33 19.06
C GLY A 40 -21.88 -2.65 17.67
N ALA A 41 -23.03 -2.47 17.06
CA ALA A 41 -23.21 -2.04 15.65
C ALA A 41 -22.41 -0.78 15.25
N VAL A 42 -22.31 0.21 16.12
CA VAL A 42 -21.55 1.46 15.86
C VAL A 42 -20.06 1.19 15.68
N SER A 43 -19.49 0.29 16.50
CA SER A 43 -18.09 -0.10 16.38
C SER A 43 -17.81 -0.90 15.11
N VAL A 44 -18.80 -1.66 14.62
CA VAL A 44 -18.72 -2.37 13.32
C VAL A 44 -18.64 -1.40 12.16
N GLN A 45 -19.51 -0.40 12.15
CA GLN A 45 -19.51 0.63 11.09
C GLN A 45 -18.19 1.42 11.04
N GLY A 46 -17.68 1.84 12.19
CA GLY A 46 -16.39 2.53 12.28
C GLY A 46 -15.23 1.67 11.77
N LYS A 47 -15.17 0.40 12.17
CA LYS A 47 -14.14 -0.54 11.68
C LYS A 47 -14.26 -0.79 10.18
N LEU A 48 -15.48 -0.96 9.67
CA LEU A 48 -15.71 -1.15 8.23
C LEU A 48 -15.25 0.07 7.45
N LEU A 49 -15.58 1.28 7.90
CA LEU A 49 -15.15 2.52 7.27
C LEU A 49 -13.62 2.62 7.22
N VAL A 50 -12.94 2.42 8.35
CA VAL A 50 -11.47 2.46 8.43
C VAL A 50 -10.84 1.40 7.52
N SER A 51 -11.38 0.19 7.52
CA SER A 51 -10.90 -0.89 6.65
C SER A 51 -11.08 -0.57 5.17
N THR A 52 -12.23 0.01 4.79
CA THR A 52 -12.50 0.41 3.40
C THR A 52 -11.53 1.51 2.94
N ILE A 53 -11.32 2.53 3.78
CA ILE A 53 -10.35 3.59 3.48
C ILE A 53 -8.93 3.01 3.38
N GLY A 54 -8.54 2.15 4.31
CA GLY A 54 -7.24 1.49 4.29
C GLY A 54 -7.01 0.67 3.02
N THR A 55 -8.01 -0.09 2.59
CA THR A 55 -7.96 -0.87 1.34
C THR A 55 -7.86 0.03 0.12
N ALA A 56 -8.67 1.10 0.05
CA ALA A 56 -8.61 2.06 -1.05
C ALA A 56 -7.22 2.72 -1.16
N LEU A 57 -6.64 3.15 -0.04
CA LEU A 57 -5.29 3.70 0.00
C LEU A 57 -4.24 2.70 -0.49
N ARG A 58 -4.32 1.43 -0.06
CA ARG A 58 -3.42 0.37 -0.53
C ARG A 58 -3.52 0.15 -2.03
N MET A 59 -4.73 0.16 -2.60
CA MET A 59 -4.94 0.05 -4.05
C MET A 59 -4.33 1.23 -4.80
N MET A 60 -4.54 2.45 -4.32
CA MET A 60 -3.93 3.64 -4.92
C MET A 60 -2.40 3.56 -4.90
N MET A 61 -1.82 3.16 -3.78
CA MET A 61 -0.37 2.97 -3.64
C MET A 61 0.15 1.88 -4.59
N LEU A 62 -0.55 0.74 -4.69
CA LEU A 62 -0.15 -0.34 -5.59
C LEU A 62 -0.23 0.09 -7.06
N ASN A 63 -1.27 0.80 -7.46
CA ASN A 63 -1.40 1.33 -8.81
C ASN A 63 -0.29 2.34 -9.14
N SER A 64 0.03 3.24 -8.21
CA SER A 64 1.15 4.17 -8.35
C SER A 64 2.48 3.43 -8.50
N ALA A 65 2.73 2.42 -7.67
CA ALA A 65 3.93 1.60 -7.73
C ALA A 65 4.05 0.84 -9.06
N LYS A 66 2.96 0.26 -9.57
CA LYS A 66 2.94 -0.40 -10.90
C LYS A 66 3.23 0.56 -12.04
N GLN A 67 2.65 1.75 -12.02
CA GLN A 67 2.97 2.77 -13.03
C GLN A 67 4.45 3.16 -13.03
N MET A 68 5.09 3.20 -11.86
CA MET A 68 6.52 3.48 -11.76
C MET A 68 7.38 2.29 -12.21
N GLU A 69 6.96 1.06 -11.92
CA GLU A 69 7.59 -0.17 -12.43
C GLU A 69 7.57 -0.20 -13.97
N ASP A 70 6.42 0.11 -14.58
CA ASP A 70 6.27 0.16 -16.04
C ASP A 70 7.15 1.25 -16.68
N ARG A 71 7.33 2.38 -15.99
CA ARG A 71 8.15 3.51 -16.49
C ARG A 71 9.65 3.28 -16.33
N LYS A 72 10.06 2.56 -15.29
CA LYS A 72 11.47 2.35 -14.94
C LYS A 72 11.73 0.86 -14.74
N ALA A 73 12.27 0.20 -15.75
CA ALA A 73 12.56 -1.25 -15.75
C ALA A 73 13.46 -1.74 -14.58
N LYS A 74 14.18 -0.81 -13.90
CA LYS A 74 15.01 -1.14 -12.73
C LYS A 74 14.23 -1.19 -11.41
N LEU A 75 13.00 -0.70 -11.38
CA LEU A 75 12.13 -0.71 -10.21
C LEU A 75 11.21 -1.92 -10.30
N VAL A 76 11.28 -2.78 -9.31
CA VAL A 76 10.43 -3.98 -9.22
C VAL A 76 9.74 -3.98 -7.87
N ILE A 77 8.43 -4.22 -7.88
CA ILE A 77 7.64 -4.34 -6.64
C ILE A 77 8.07 -5.62 -5.91
N PRO A 78 8.52 -5.54 -4.65
CA PRO A 78 8.96 -6.70 -3.89
C PRO A 78 7.90 -7.80 -3.85
N GLY A 79 8.20 -8.96 -4.46
CA GLY A 79 7.29 -10.11 -4.53
C GLY A 79 5.94 -9.80 -5.17
N ASN A 80 5.86 -8.78 -6.02
CA ASN A 80 4.64 -8.31 -6.67
C ASN A 80 3.47 -8.09 -5.69
N SER A 81 3.78 -7.65 -4.46
CA SER A 81 2.83 -7.54 -3.36
C SER A 81 3.02 -6.25 -2.58
N MET A 82 1.90 -5.56 -2.33
CA MET A 82 1.87 -4.37 -1.49
C MET A 82 2.29 -4.67 -0.04
N ASP A 83 1.95 -5.83 0.48
CA ASP A 83 2.34 -6.25 1.84
C ASP A 83 3.84 -6.35 1.99
N ARG A 84 4.54 -6.92 1.01
CA ARG A 84 6.00 -7.02 1.03
C ARG A 84 6.66 -5.65 0.88
N LEU A 85 6.10 -4.78 0.03
CA LEU A 85 6.59 -3.42 -0.12
C LEU A 85 6.44 -2.64 1.20
N LEU A 86 5.29 -2.71 1.85
CA LEU A 86 5.07 -2.09 3.16
C LEU A 86 5.96 -2.70 4.24
N ALA A 87 6.16 -4.02 4.25
CA ALA A 87 7.07 -4.70 5.18
C ALA A 87 8.50 -4.18 5.06
N GLU A 88 9.01 -3.94 3.85
CA GLU A 88 10.32 -3.30 3.64
C GLU A 88 10.39 -1.89 4.23
N LEU A 89 9.32 -1.09 4.10
CA LEU A 89 9.26 0.25 4.66
C LEU A 89 9.20 0.26 6.20
N THR A 90 8.55 -0.73 6.83
CA THR A 90 8.49 -0.83 8.31
C THR A 90 9.86 -1.09 8.95
N LEU A 91 10.84 -1.54 8.17
CA LEU A 91 12.22 -1.72 8.64
C LEU A 91 13.01 -0.40 8.71
N VAL A 92 12.44 0.70 8.19
CA VAL A 92 13.01 2.04 8.34
C VAL A 92 12.57 2.58 9.70
N ARG A 93 13.49 2.62 10.63
CA ARG A 93 13.22 3.00 12.02
C ARG A 93 14.03 4.24 12.41
N ALA A 94 13.47 5.04 13.29
CA ALA A 94 14.17 6.11 13.95
C ALA A 94 14.26 5.82 15.45
N HIS A 95 15.36 6.22 16.06
CA HIS A 95 15.59 6.09 17.49
C HIS A 95 16.06 7.43 18.06
N LYS A 96 15.65 7.73 19.26
CA LYS A 96 16.12 8.87 20.01
C LYS A 96 17.34 8.43 20.86
N ARG A 97 18.44 9.14 20.73
CA ARG A 97 19.60 8.92 21.60
C ARG A 97 19.35 9.57 22.95
N ASN A 98 19.70 8.89 24.07
CA ASN A 98 19.60 9.47 25.38
C ASN A 98 20.35 10.82 25.41
N ASN A 99 19.73 11.87 25.96
CA ASN A 99 20.22 13.25 26.02
C ASN A 99 20.30 14.01 24.65
N ALA A 100 19.73 13.51 23.57
CA ALA A 100 19.65 14.26 22.31
C ALA A 100 18.21 14.69 22.02
N ASN A 101 18.01 15.95 21.62
CA ASN A 101 16.71 16.44 21.15
C ASN A 101 16.40 16.04 19.70
N ALA A 102 17.13 15.08 19.16
CA ALA A 102 17.00 14.69 17.78
C ALA A 102 16.79 13.18 17.63
N TRP A 103 15.96 12.83 16.70
CA TRP A 103 15.78 11.47 16.24
C TRP A 103 16.76 11.15 15.12
N ILE A 104 17.31 9.96 15.14
CA ILE A 104 18.27 9.49 14.14
C ILE A 104 17.66 8.27 13.47
N ARG A 105 17.53 8.33 12.15
CA ARG A 105 17.07 7.23 11.32
C ARG A 105 18.22 6.24 11.06
N ASN A 106 17.90 4.94 11.03
CA ASN A 106 18.84 3.93 10.56
C ASN A 106 19.23 4.16 9.08
N SER A 107 20.34 3.59 8.64
CA SER A 107 20.73 3.61 7.23
C SER A 107 19.68 2.90 6.37
N ILE A 108 19.36 3.48 5.21
CA ILE A 108 18.43 2.86 4.24
C ILE A 108 19.27 2.20 3.13
N PRO A 109 19.25 0.87 3.01
CA PRO A 109 19.94 0.17 1.92
C PRO A 109 19.27 0.48 0.57
N ALA A 110 20.00 0.27 -0.53
CA ALA A 110 19.55 0.59 -1.88
C ALA A 110 18.22 -0.10 -2.26
N SER A 111 17.99 -1.33 -1.77
CA SER A 111 16.73 -2.04 -1.99
C SER A 111 15.53 -1.28 -1.44
N ARG A 112 15.63 -0.73 -0.23
CA ARG A 112 14.55 0.05 0.40
C ARG A 112 14.39 1.44 -0.21
N ARG A 113 15.46 2.07 -0.70
CA ARG A 113 15.36 3.33 -1.45
C ARG A 113 14.47 3.18 -2.67
N ARG A 114 14.59 2.04 -3.38
CA ARG A 114 13.70 1.72 -4.50
C ARG A 114 12.23 1.64 -4.10
N CYS A 115 11.90 1.21 -2.87
CA CYS A 115 10.53 1.21 -2.39
C CYS A 115 9.97 2.64 -2.21
N PHE A 116 10.79 3.60 -1.76
CA PHE A 116 10.40 5.01 -1.72
C PHE A 116 10.19 5.57 -3.14
N GLU A 117 11.07 5.24 -4.09
CA GLU A 117 10.92 5.65 -5.49
C GLU A 117 9.66 5.08 -6.13
N LEU A 118 9.33 3.79 -5.88
CA LEU A 118 8.11 3.15 -6.37
C LEU A 118 6.85 3.88 -5.91
N LEU A 119 6.86 4.37 -4.68
CA LEU A 119 5.73 5.12 -4.11
C LEU A 119 5.82 6.63 -4.35
N GLN A 120 6.83 7.09 -5.09
CA GLN A 120 7.08 8.52 -5.34
C GLN A 120 7.23 9.33 -4.05
N LEU A 121 7.77 8.70 -3.01
CA LEU A 121 8.02 9.32 -1.72
C LEU A 121 9.47 9.77 -1.61
N SER A 122 9.71 10.93 -0.99
CA SER A 122 11.04 11.36 -0.61
C SER A 122 11.56 10.51 0.55
N GLU A 123 12.87 10.22 0.55
CA GLU A 123 13.50 9.58 1.72
C GLU A 123 13.36 10.49 2.94
N PRO A 124 12.98 9.94 4.11
CA PRO A 124 12.97 10.72 5.33
C PRO A 124 14.39 11.18 5.69
N PRO A 125 14.58 12.37 6.24
CA PRO A 125 15.89 12.88 6.60
C PRO A 125 16.58 11.94 7.61
N ARG A 126 17.93 11.93 7.59
CA ARG A 126 18.68 11.09 8.53
C ARG A 126 18.53 11.53 9.97
N ARG A 127 18.36 12.83 10.18
CA ARG A 127 18.18 13.46 11.50
C ARG A 127 17.00 14.41 11.42
N PHE A 128 16.15 14.40 12.42
CA PHE A 128 15.02 15.31 12.55
C PHE A 128 14.73 15.60 14.02
N GLU A 129 14.25 16.80 14.26
CA GLU A 129 13.81 17.30 15.56
C GLU A 129 12.28 17.30 15.56
N MET A 130 11.67 16.86 16.66
CA MET A 130 10.23 16.94 16.88
C MET A 130 9.95 17.82 18.08
#